data_0dac1f0fbecba6203eccff5914e72e9c
#
_entry.id   0dac1f0fbecba6203eccff5914e72e9c
#
_cell.length_a   1.000
_cell.length_b   1.000
_cell.length_c   1.000
_cell.angle_alpha   90.00
_cell.angle_beta   90.00
_cell.angle_gamma   90.00
#
_symmetry.space_group_name_H-M   'P 1'
#
loop_
_entity.id
_entity.type
_entity.pdbx_description
1 polymer ?
#
loop_
_entity_poly.entity_id
_entity_poly.type
_entity_poly.pdbx_seq_one_letter_code
_entity_poly.pdbx_strand_id
1 'polypeptide(L)'
;MRQYLELLAQKVKEVLKDKSLLGNIGVQVVIAMIVGTLVGAMMGESATVFAPLGTIFINLIKMLVIPLVAVALISGAAGLGNSSNAGKVGLTTLGFFGLTSALAVALALVMGNLFQPGTGIDVASVESMFSAEYAAQGALPGFWDTVTGMIPTNFFQSLNEANILQILVFCLFFGIAVSSLEKERRDPLINGVNAIVDAMVWMINKVMLIAPLGVFGLMADAVGSFGFGALMVVFKLFLVYVAAILIFGFVVYPILVHVFTKTSAKKFLVAMKKPQAVALSTASSMATLPVTMNTVENELGVKNSTASFVLPLGATINMSGNAIYYGLVAIFFAQMFGIDLSLGAYIAIIATSTLGAVGQAGVPGPSFLVVAVLLAAGIPIEGLPLLFALDRIFDMIRTALNITGDAACAVIVDALVEEEAQVELQKQQA
;
A
#
# COMPACT_ATOMS: atom_id res chain seq x y z
N MET A 1 36.34 -9.81 7.47
CA MET A 1 35.77 -8.47 7.47
C MET A 1 36.32 -7.58 6.37
N ARG A 2 37.65 -7.36 6.25
CA ARG A 2 38.27 -6.51 5.21
C ARG A 2 37.97 -6.99 3.78
N GLN A 3 38.03 -8.27 3.50
CA GLN A 3 37.75 -8.88 2.21
C GLN A 3 36.24 -8.77 1.80
N TYR A 4 35.35 -8.83 2.79
CA TYR A 4 33.91 -8.57 2.58
C TYR A 4 33.61 -7.11 2.25
N LEU A 5 34.29 -6.17 2.91
CA LEU A 5 34.16 -4.73 2.63
C LEU A 5 34.74 -4.37 1.25
N GLU A 6 35.81 -5.00 0.82
CA GLU A 6 36.38 -4.81 -0.53
C GLU A 6 35.48 -5.38 -1.60
N LEU A 7 34.86 -6.55 -1.38
CA LEU A 7 33.87 -7.16 -2.30
C LEU A 7 32.58 -6.32 -2.40
N LEU A 8 32.12 -5.77 -1.28
CA LEU A 8 30.98 -4.84 -1.22
C LEU A 8 31.31 -3.54 -1.97
N ALA A 9 32.48 -2.97 -1.75
CA ALA A 9 32.94 -1.76 -2.44
C ALA A 9 33.09 -1.99 -3.96
N GLN A 10 33.54 -3.18 -4.37
CA GLN A 10 33.63 -3.54 -5.78
C GLN A 10 32.24 -3.70 -6.42
N LYS A 11 31.30 -4.38 -5.77
CA LYS A 11 29.91 -4.48 -6.23
C LYS A 11 29.21 -3.13 -6.28
N VAL A 12 29.41 -2.28 -5.29
CA VAL A 12 28.88 -0.90 -5.31
C VAL A 12 29.48 -0.11 -6.48
N LYS A 13 30.77 -0.24 -6.79
CA LYS A 13 31.39 0.39 -7.97
C LYS A 13 30.84 -0.14 -9.29
N GLU A 14 30.49 -1.43 -9.40
CA GLU A 14 29.84 -2.00 -10.59
C GLU A 14 28.42 -1.46 -10.77
N VAL A 15 27.62 -1.40 -9.70
CA VAL A 15 26.27 -0.82 -9.69
C VAL A 15 26.33 0.67 -10.06
N LEU A 16 27.30 1.43 -9.57
CA LEU A 16 27.49 2.85 -9.90
C LEU A 16 27.97 3.10 -11.33
N LYS A 17 28.55 2.11 -12.01
CA LYS A 17 28.93 2.19 -13.43
C LYS A 17 27.78 1.88 -14.39
N ASP A 18 26.75 1.19 -13.94
CA ASP A 18 25.56 0.90 -14.76
C ASP A 18 24.62 2.10 -14.76
N LYS A 19 24.72 2.93 -15.82
CA LYS A 19 23.85 4.09 -16.02
C LYS A 19 22.36 3.75 -16.04
N SER A 20 21.99 2.52 -16.36
CA SER A 20 20.60 2.05 -16.36
C SER A 20 20.06 1.90 -14.92
N LEU A 21 20.87 1.42 -14.01
CA LEU A 21 20.53 1.29 -12.58
C LEU A 21 20.47 2.66 -11.88
N LEU A 22 21.38 3.58 -12.18
CA LEU A 22 21.35 4.93 -11.62
C LEU A 22 20.18 5.78 -12.15
N GLY A 23 19.61 5.43 -13.30
CA GLY A 23 18.37 6.02 -13.82
C GLY A 23 17.11 5.58 -13.04
N ASN A 24 17.20 4.54 -12.22
CA ASN A 24 16.07 4.01 -11.46
C ASN A 24 15.89 4.77 -10.13
N ILE A 25 14.73 5.42 -9.98
CA ILE A 25 14.39 6.23 -8.78
C ILE A 25 14.47 5.38 -7.50
N GLY A 26 14.03 4.11 -7.54
CA GLY A 26 14.11 3.21 -6.39
C GLY A 26 15.55 2.98 -5.91
N VAL A 27 16.48 2.77 -6.86
CA VAL A 27 17.92 2.64 -6.54
C VAL A 27 18.48 3.94 -5.99
N GLN A 28 18.13 5.07 -6.58
CA GLN A 28 18.56 6.40 -6.09
C GLN A 28 18.06 6.65 -4.65
N VAL A 29 16.83 6.25 -4.32
CA VAL A 29 16.27 6.38 -2.97
C VAL A 29 17.03 5.51 -1.97
N VAL A 30 17.33 4.26 -2.31
CA VAL A 30 18.13 3.38 -1.42
C VAL A 30 19.54 3.95 -1.20
N ILE A 31 20.18 4.46 -2.24
CA ILE A 31 21.50 5.13 -2.11
C ILE A 31 21.37 6.38 -1.22
N ALA A 32 20.37 7.22 -1.46
CA ALA A 32 20.11 8.44 -0.70
C ALA A 32 19.85 8.12 0.80
N MET A 33 19.12 7.05 1.08
CA MET A 33 18.90 6.56 2.44
C MET A 33 20.20 6.16 3.12
N ILE A 34 21.07 5.37 2.46
CA ILE A 34 22.36 4.96 3.02
C ILE A 34 23.26 6.19 3.25
N VAL A 35 23.36 7.08 2.25
CA VAL A 35 24.17 8.29 2.35
C VAL A 35 23.63 9.22 3.45
N GLY A 36 22.30 9.43 3.54
CA GLY A 36 21.68 10.22 4.60
C GLY A 36 21.97 9.66 5.99
N THR A 37 21.85 8.34 6.15
CA THR A 37 22.21 7.64 7.40
C THR A 37 23.67 7.88 7.78
N LEU A 38 24.62 7.75 6.84
CA LEU A 38 26.04 7.99 7.10
C LEU A 38 26.32 9.45 7.46
N VAL A 39 25.74 10.39 6.72
CA VAL A 39 25.87 11.84 6.99
C VAL A 39 25.30 12.18 8.36
N GLY A 40 24.11 11.67 8.71
CA GLY A 40 23.50 11.84 10.03
C GLY A 40 24.40 11.31 11.15
N ALA A 41 24.95 10.10 10.98
CA ALA A 41 25.86 9.49 11.95
C ALA A 41 27.18 10.27 12.12
N MET A 42 27.68 10.90 11.05
CA MET A 42 28.92 11.66 11.09
C MET A 42 28.75 13.08 11.63
N MET A 43 27.64 13.74 11.32
CA MET A 43 27.38 15.14 11.67
C MET A 43 26.63 15.30 13.00
N GLY A 44 25.99 14.22 13.50
CA GLY A 44 25.14 14.31 14.68
C GLY A 44 24.04 15.38 14.50
N GLU A 45 23.71 16.11 15.55
CA GLU A 45 22.67 17.16 15.53
C GLU A 45 22.84 18.21 14.41
N SER A 46 24.06 18.43 13.93
CA SER A 46 24.29 19.36 12.81
C SER A 46 23.66 18.89 11.50
N ALA A 47 23.29 17.62 11.37
CA ALA A 47 22.62 17.07 10.19
C ALA A 47 21.17 17.56 10.05
N THR A 48 20.57 18.18 11.08
CA THR A 48 19.24 18.83 11.03
C THR A 48 19.15 19.94 9.98
N VAL A 49 20.29 20.47 9.51
CA VAL A 49 20.35 21.40 8.39
C VAL A 49 19.70 20.83 7.12
N PHE A 50 19.64 19.51 6.98
CA PHE A 50 19.01 18.81 5.86
C PHE A 50 17.52 18.50 6.08
N ALA A 51 16.98 18.69 7.29
CA ALA A 51 15.55 18.47 7.60
C ALA A 51 14.58 19.17 6.64
N PRO A 52 14.83 20.42 6.16
CA PRO A 52 13.95 21.08 5.19
C PRO A 52 13.73 20.29 3.89
N LEU A 53 14.71 19.51 3.42
CA LEU A 53 14.58 18.68 2.23
C LEU A 53 13.52 17.60 2.43
N GLY A 54 13.54 16.95 3.60
CA GLY A 54 12.55 15.97 4.00
C GLY A 54 11.17 16.58 4.16
N THR A 55 11.08 17.71 4.84
CA THR A 55 9.83 18.45 5.07
C THR A 55 9.17 18.88 3.76
N ILE A 56 9.94 19.44 2.80
CA ILE A 56 9.42 19.82 1.48
C ILE A 56 8.86 18.57 0.77
N PHE A 57 9.58 17.48 0.77
CA PHE A 57 9.15 16.23 0.13
C PHE A 57 7.84 15.70 0.73
N ILE A 58 7.76 15.62 2.06
CA ILE A 58 6.54 15.17 2.76
C ILE A 58 5.36 16.11 2.48
N ASN A 59 5.58 17.44 2.50
CA ASN A 59 4.51 18.41 2.25
C ASN A 59 3.98 18.31 0.81
N LEU A 60 4.86 18.11 -0.19
CA LEU A 60 4.46 17.89 -1.57
C LEU A 60 3.62 16.61 -1.72
N ILE A 61 3.94 15.55 -1.00
CA ILE A 61 3.13 14.34 -0.99
C ILE A 61 1.80 14.60 -0.28
N LYS A 62 1.80 15.16 0.94
CA LYS A 62 0.58 15.49 1.69
C LYS A 62 -0.42 16.31 0.88
N MET A 63 0.06 17.28 0.10
CA MET A 63 -0.75 18.10 -0.80
C MET A 63 -1.56 17.27 -1.82
N LEU A 64 -1.01 16.14 -2.26
CA LEU A 64 -1.62 15.30 -3.30
C LEU A 64 -2.49 14.17 -2.74
N VAL A 65 -2.29 13.76 -1.49
CA VAL A 65 -2.94 12.57 -0.91
C VAL A 65 -4.45 12.72 -0.89
N ILE A 66 -4.98 13.80 -0.31
CA ILE A 66 -6.44 13.96 -0.15
C ILE A 66 -7.17 14.00 -1.50
N PRO A 67 -6.77 14.85 -2.47
CA PRO A 67 -7.40 14.85 -3.79
C PRO A 67 -7.29 13.51 -4.50
N LEU A 68 -6.12 12.87 -4.45
CA LEU A 68 -5.88 11.59 -5.11
C LEU A 68 -6.76 10.49 -4.51
N VAL A 69 -6.77 10.35 -3.18
CA VAL A 69 -7.60 9.34 -2.48
C VAL A 69 -9.06 9.52 -2.85
N ALA A 70 -9.58 10.74 -2.81
CA ALA A 70 -10.97 11.01 -3.16
C ALA A 70 -11.31 10.57 -4.59
N VAL A 71 -10.53 11.01 -5.59
CA VAL A 71 -10.84 10.68 -7.00
C VAL A 71 -10.57 9.22 -7.33
N ALA A 72 -9.55 8.59 -6.73
CA ALA A 72 -9.24 7.18 -6.93
C ALA A 72 -10.33 6.26 -6.36
N LEU A 73 -10.86 6.59 -5.17
CA LEU A 73 -11.99 5.88 -4.57
C LEU A 73 -13.26 5.99 -5.42
N ILE A 74 -13.56 7.20 -5.91
CA ILE A 74 -14.72 7.41 -6.80
C ILE A 74 -14.54 6.62 -8.10
N SER A 75 -13.36 6.70 -8.74
CA SER A 75 -13.05 5.98 -9.97
C SER A 75 -13.15 4.47 -9.79
N GLY A 76 -12.52 3.92 -8.74
CA GLY A 76 -12.55 2.50 -8.43
C GLY A 76 -13.98 2.00 -8.19
N ALA A 77 -14.74 2.68 -7.33
CA ALA A 77 -16.11 2.31 -7.02
C ALA A 77 -17.08 2.47 -8.23
N ALA A 78 -16.89 3.50 -9.05
CA ALA A 78 -17.70 3.73 -10.25
C ALA A 78 -17.43 2.68 -11.36
N GLY A 79 -16.22 2.15 -11.43
CA GLY A 79 -15.85 1.09 -12.37
C GLY A 79 -16.61 -0.22 -12.18
N LEU A 80 -17.20 -0.45 -11.00
CA LEU A 80 -17.90 -1.69 -10.64
C LEU A 80 -19.19 -1.96 -11.44
N GLY A 81 -19.79 -0.96 -12.07
CA GLY A 81 -21.10 -1.07 -12.73
C GLY A 81 -21.09 -1.29 -14.26
N ASN A 82 -19.93 -1.51 -14.89
CA ASN A 82 -19.78 -1.23 -16.33
C ASN A 82 -19.99 -2.41 -17.31
N SER A 83 -20.43 -3.62 -16.93
CA SER A 83 -20.71 -4.68 -17.92
C SER A 83 -21.79 -5.68 -17.51
N SER A 84 -22.56 -6.19 -18.48
CA SER A 84 -23.64 -7.19 -18.27
C SER A 84 -23.11 -8.61 -17.95
N ASN A 85 -21.90 -8.97 -18.39
CA ASN A 85 -21.16 -10.15 -17.92
C ASN A 85 -20.17 -9.77 -16.79
N ALA A 86 -19.86 -8.51 -16.61
CA ALA A 86 -19.00 -7.98 -15.55
C ALA A 86 -19.67 -8.04 -14.17
N GLY A 87 -20.96 -8.18 -14.06
CA GLY A 87 -21.60 -8.32 -12.76
C GLY A 87 -21.02 -9.49 -11.97
N LYS A 88 -20.85 -10.64 -12.62
CA LYS A 88 -20.31 -11.85 -11.98
C LYS A 88 -18.78 -11.79 -11.83
N VAL A 89 -18.07 -11.48 -12.92
CA VAL A 89 -16.61 -11.25 -12.90
C VAL A 89 -16.27 -10.17 -11.88
N GLY A 90 -17.01 -9.04 -11.89
CA GLY A 90 -16.81 -7.94 -10.96
C GLY A 90 -17.05 -8.34 -9.50
N LEU A 91 -18.15 -9.03 -9.21
CA LEU A 91 -18.47 -9.48 -7.85
C LEU A 91 -17.45 -10.51 -7.34
N THR A 92 -17.05 -11.47 -8.19
CA THR A 92 -16.01 -12.46 -7.85
C THR A 92 -14.67 -11.78 -7.59
N THR A 93 -14.28 -10.82 -8.42
CA THR A 93 -13.05 -10.03 -8.27
C THR A 93 -13.06 -9.25 -6.97
N LEU A 94 -14.14 -8.55 -6.66
CA LEU A 94 -14.28 -7.80 -5.40
C LEU A 94 -14.29 -8.70 -4.18
N GLY A 95 -15.02 -9.82 -4.25
CA GLY A 95 -15.04 -10.82 -3.20
C GLY A 95 -13.64 -11.38 -2.92
N PHE A 96 -12.88 -11.67 -3.98
CA PHE A 96 -11.49 -12.11 -3.87
C PHE A 96 -10.60 -11.04 -3.22
N PHE A 97 -10.67 -9.79 -3.67
CA PHE A 97 -9.87 -8.70 -3.10
C PHE A 97 -10.23 -8.42 -1.64
N GLY A 98 -11.52 -8.39 -1.31
CA GLY A 98 -11.97 -8.22 0.07
C GLY A 98 -11.50 -9.35 0.98
N LEU A 99 -11.65 -10.60 0.54
CA LEU A 99 -11.22 -11.79 1.30
C LEU A 99 -9.69 -11.81 1.48
N THR A 100 -8.92 -11.61 0.41
CA THR A 100 -7.46 -11.63 0.48
C THR A 100 -6.91 -10.46 1.29
N SER A 101 -7.53 -9.27 1.25
CA SER A 101 -7.17 -8.14 2.12
C SER A 101 -7.45 -8.47 3.59
N ALA A 102 -8.60 -9.04 3.91
CA ALA A 102 -8.93 -9.46 5.29
C ALA A 102 -7.97 -10.54 5.81
N LEU A 103 -7.63 -11.54 4.97
CA LEU A 103 -6.62 -12.56 5.29
C LEU A 103 -5.22 -11.94 5.48
N ALA A 104 -4.87 -10.94 4.69
CA ALA A 104 -3.61 -10.22 4.80
C ALA A 104 -3.51 -9.47 6.13
N VAL A 105 -4.58 -8.78 6.55
CA VAL A 105 -4.64 -8.14 7.88
C VAL A 105 -4.59 -9.19 8.99
N ALA A 106 -5.34 -10.28 8.88
CA ALA A 106 -5.32 -11.36 9.88
C ALA A 106 -3.91 -11.94 10.05
N LEU A 107 -3.18 -12.19 8.95
CA LEU A 107 -1.78 -12.61 9.01
C LEU A 107 -0.92 -11.56 9.72
N ALA A 108 -1.10 -10.27 9.39
CA ALA A 108 -0.37 -9.17 10.01
C ALA A 108 -0.60 -9.13 11.54
N LEU A 109 -1.85 -9.27 11.97
CA LEU A 109 -2.20 -9.30 13.40
C LEU A 109 -1.57 -10.50 14.11
N VAL A 110 -1.61 -11.70 13.50
CA VAL A 110 -0.96 -12.90 14.05
C VAL A 110 0.56 -12.68 14.15
N MET A 111 1.20 -12.24 13.08
CA MET A 111 2.65 -11.98 13.06
C MET A 111 3.05 -10.89 14.06
N GLY A 112 2.28 -9.80 14.14
CA GLY A 112 2.52 -8.69 15.06
C GLY A 112 2.42 -9.12 16.53
N ASN A 113 1.43 -9.96 16.88
CA ASN A 113 1.30 -10.48 18.24
C ASN A 113 2.36 -11.55 18.55
N LEU A 114 2.75 -12.37 17.57
CA LEU A 114 3.76 -13.42 17.76
C LEU A 114 5.17 -12.86 17.95
N PHE A 115 5.56 -11.92 17.08
CA PHE A 115 6.92 -11.37 17.07
C PHE A 115 7.07 -10.09 17.91
N GLN A 116 5.96 -9.48 18.30
CA GLN A 116 5.91 -8.32 19.19
C GLN A 116 6.91 -7.20 18.79
N PRO A 117 6.78 -6.61 17.59
CA PRO A 117 7.76 -5.66 17.07
C PRO A 117 7.82 -4.35 17.87
N GLY A 118 6.74 -3.97 18.57
CA GLY A 118 6.66 -2.73 19.34
C GLY A 118 7.03 -2.86 20.82
N THR A 119 7.29 -4.08 21.33
CA THR A 119 7.62 -4.26 22.74
C THR A 119 9.07 -3.92 23.06
N GLY A 120 9.28 -3.41 24.28
CA GLY A 120 10.63 -3.07 24.78
C GLY A 120 11.19 -1.76 24.25
N ILE A 121 10.36 -0.94 23.57
CA ILE A 121 10.73 0.40 23.15
C ILE A 121 10.52 1.34 24.33
N ASP A 122 11.56 2.07 24.71
CA ASP A 122 11.42 3.18 25.67
C ASP A 122 10.81 4.39 24.95
N VAL A 123 9.52 4.62 25.19
CA VAL A 123 8.75 5.70 24.56
C VAL A 123 9.40 7.06 24.84
N ALA A 124 9.95 7.29 26.04
CA ALA A 124 10.60 8.53 26.39
C ALA A 124 11.83 8.82 25.50
N SER A 125 12.52 7.77 25.04
CA SER A 125 13.69 7.91 24.16
C SER A 125 13.33 8.32 22.73
N VAL A 126 12.07 8.15 22.31
CA VAL A 126 11.59 8.45 20.95
C VAL A 126 10.49 9.53 20.95
N GLU A 127 10.06 10.01 22.10
CA GLU A 127 9.01 11.03 22.26
C GLU A 127 9.32 12.31 21.48
N SER A 128 10.58 12.70 21.41
CA SER A 128 11.03 13.86 20.63
C SER A 128 10.83 13.71 19.11
N MET A 129 10.61 12.49 18.63
CA MET A 129 10.27 12.18 17.22
C MET A 129 8.77 12.26 16.96
N PHE A 130 7.96 12.40 18.01
CA PHE A 130 6.50 12.45 17.87
C PHE A 130 6.08 13.83 17.37
N SER A 131 5.01 13.85 16.59
CA SER A 131 4.46 15.10 16.08
C SER A 131 3.39 15.64 17.02
N ALA A 132 3.60 16.86 17.52
CA ALA A 132 2.59 17.58 18.31
C ALA A 132 1.29 17.83 17.49
N GLU A 133 1.39 17.90 16.16
CA GLU A 133 0.24 18.02 15.26
C GLU A 133 -0.69 16.81 15.39
N TYR A 134 -0.13 15.61 15.59
CA TYR A 134 -0.89 14.37 15.77
C TYR A 134 -1.30 14.14 17.23
N ALA A 135 -0.57 14.66 18.21
CA ALA A 135 -0.89 14.51 19.64
C ALA A 135 -2.17 15.25 20.06
N ALA A 136 -2.57 16.30 19.31
CA ALA A 136 -3.71 17.16 19.66
C ALA A 136 -5.09 16.54 19.39
N GLN A 137 -5.20 15.28 18.96
CA GLN A 137 -6.47 14.67 18.51
C GLN A 137 -7.37 14.12 19.63
N GLY A 138 -7.12 14.45 20.91
CA GLY A 138 -8.05 14.20 22.02
C GLY A 138 -8.21 12.73 22.44
N ALA A 139 -9.20 12.46 23.31
CA ALA A 139 -9.51 11.11 23.79
C ALA A 139 -9.97 10.20 22.64
N LEU A 140 -9.47 8.96 22.65
CA LEU A 140 -9.76 7.97 21.62
C LEU A 140 -11.26 7.63 21.59
N PRO A 141 -11.94 7.72 20.44
CA PRO A 141 -13.37 7.47 20.34
C PRO A 141 -13.68 6.00 20.60
N GLY A 142 -14.83 5.71 21.19
CA GLY A 142 -15.34 4.36 21.33
C GLY A 142 -15.66 3.74 19.96
N PHE A 143 -15.82 2.41 19.91
CA PHE A 143 -16.15 1.69 18.66
C PHE A 143 -17.36 2.31 17.94
N TRP A 144 -18.46 2.55 18.65
CA TRP A 144 -19.67 3.14 18.04
C TRP A 144 -19.48 4.60 17.63
N ASP A 145 -18.70 5.37 18.39
CA ASP A 145 -18.35 6.75 18.05
C ASP A 145 -17.52 6.77 16.74
N THR A 146 -16.60 5.81 16.60
CA THR A 146 -15.84 5.64 15.37
C THR A 146 -16.74 5.29 14.19
N VAL A 147 -17.64 4.29 14.33
CA VAL A 147 -18.55 3.87 13.26
C VAL A 147 -19.49 5.00 12.84
N THR A 148 -20.10 5.71 13.80
CA THR A 148 -20.97 6.85 13.50
C THR A 148 -20.18 8.05 12.95
N GLY A 149 -18.98 8.27 13.47
CA GLY A 149 -18.07 9.32 13.03
C GLY A 149 -17.48 9.11 11.62
N MET A 150 -17.57 7.88 11.06
CA MET A 150 -17.18 7.62 9.66
C MET A 150 -18.15 8.25 8.64
N ILE A 151 -19.38 8.57 9.06
CA ILE A 151 -20.40 9.13 8.15
C ILE A 151 -20.27 10.65 8.17
N PRO A 152 -19.86 11.32 7.07
CA PRO A 152 -19.71 12.76 7.04
C PRO A 152 -21.08 13.47 7.05
N THR A 153 -21.22 14.48 7.90
CA THR A 153 -22.33 15.42 7.81
C THR A 153 -22.10 16.49 6.74
N ASN A 154 -20.83 16.76 6.42
CA ASN A 154 -20.41 17.67 5.36
C ASN A 154 -19.11 17.18 4.74
N PHE A 155 -19.17 16.70 3.50
CA PHE A 155 -18.01 16.17 2.77
C PHE A 155 -16.90 17.20 2.56
N PHE A 156 -17.24 18.46 2.29
CA PHE A 156 -16.23 19.51 2.09
C PHE A 156 -15.48 19.85 3.38
N GLN A 157 -16.15 19.75 4.51
CA GLN A 157 -15.51 19.88 5.82
C GLN A 157 -14.54 18.70 6.03
N SER A 158 -14.95 17.47 5.70
CA SER A 158 -14.10 16.29 5.80
C SER A 158 -12.83 16.40 4.95
N LEU A 159 -12.93 17.00 3.75
CA LEU A 159 -11.76 17.30 2.90
C LEU A 159 -10.83 18.33 3.54
N ASN A 160 -11.39 19.42 4.09
CA ASN A 160 -10.62 20.48 4.74
C ASN A 160 -9.90 20.00 6.00
N GLU A 161 -10.56 19.15 6.80
CA GLU A 161 -10.02 18.56 8.02
C GLU A 161 -9.15 17.32 7.77
N ALA A 162 -9.02 16.91 6.51
CA ALA A 162 -8.31 15.68 6.10
C ALA A 162 -8.83 14.43 6.83
N ASN A 163 -10.14 14.36 7.11
CA ASN A 163 -10.76 13.21 7.76
C ASN A 163 -10.92 12.05 6.75
N ILE A 164 -9.87 11.23 6.67
CA ILE A 164 -9.74 10.19 5.65
C ILE A 164 -10.86 9.15 5.74
N LEU A 165 -11.33 8.80 6.96
CA LEU A 165 -12.44 7.85 7.14
C LEU A 165 -13.73 8.37 6.51
N GLN A 166 -14.08 9.62 6.75
CA GLN A 166 -15.27 10.25 6.19
C GLN A 166 -15.16 10.41 4.67
N ILE A 167 -13.98 10.80 4.19
CA ILE A 167 -13.68 10.90 2.74
C ILE A 167 -13.88 9.54 2.07
N LEU A 168 -13.35 8.46 2.67
CA LEU A 168 -13.48 7.10 2.16
C LEU A 168 -14.94 6.68 2.03
N VAL A 169 -15.73 6.82 3.10
CA VAL A 169 -17.15 6.42 3.09
C VAL A 169 -17.94 7.20 2.03
N PHE A 170 -17.77 8.52 1.98
CA PHE A 170 -18.47 9.34 1.00
C PHE A 170 -18.06 8.98 -0.45
N CYS A 171 -16.77 8.88 -0.73
CA CYS A 171 -16.27 8.63 -2.08
C CYS A 171 -16.65 7.23 -2.59
N LEU A 172 -16.62 6.20 -1.75
CA LEU A 172 -17.13 4.87 -2.11
C LEU A 172 -18.61 4.91 -2.43
N PHE A 173 -19.42 5.53 -1.56
CA PHE A 173 -20.86 5.63 -1.77
C PHE A 173 -21.20 6.45 -3.02
N PHE A 174 -20.52 7.56 -3.24
CA PHE A 174 -20.68 8.39 -4.44
C PHE A 174 -20.25 7.65 -5.71
N GLY A 175 -19.15 6.91 -5.69
CA GLY A 175 -18.71 6.09 -6.82
C GLY A 175 -19.71 4.99 -7.17
N ILE A 176 -20.29 4.30 -6.17
CA ILE A 176 -21.38 3.34 -6.38
C ILE A 176 -22.60 4.04 -6.98
N ALA A 177 -22.97 5.23 -6.51
CA ALA A 177 -24.07 6.00 -7.07
C ALA A 177 -23.81 6.37 -8.55
N VAL A 178 -22.59 6.80 -8.89
CA VAL A 178 -22.19 7.04 -10.29
C VAL A 178 -22.30 5.78 -11.13
N SER A 179 -21.91 4.62 -10.61
CA SER A 179 -22.02 3.35 -11.33
C SER A 179 -23.45 2.95 -11.66
N SER A 180 -24.42 3.39 -10.86
CA SER A 180 -25.86 3.10 -11.03
C SER A 180 -26.57 4.02 -12.05
N LEU A 181 -25.90 5.05 -12.55
CA LEU A 181 -26.47 5.94 -13.56
C LEU A 181 -26.59 5.27 -14.92
N GLU A 182 -27.51 5.79 -15.75
CA GLU A 182 -27.59 5.43 -17.17
C GLU A 182 -26.28 5.74 -17.89
N LYS A 183 -25.92 4.94 -18.89
CA LYS A 183 -24.65 4.98 -19.58
C LYS A 183 -24.29 6.38 -20.10
N GLU A 184 -25.27 7.09 -20.66
CA GLU A 184 -25.09 8.42 -21.25
C GLU A 184 -24.65 9.49 -20.24
N ARG A 185 -25.02 9.31 -18.95
CA ARG A 185 -24.63 10.21 -17.85
C ARG A 185 -23.43 9.70 -17.08
N ARG A 186 -23.31 8.38 -16.95
CA ARG A 186 -22.24 7.71 -16.21
C ARG A 186 -20.88 7.86 -16.88
N ASP A 187 -20.81 7.52 -18.18
CA ASP A 187 -19.52 7.43 -18.89
C ASP A 187 -18.76 8.77 -18.93
N PRO A 188 -19.41 9.93 -19.18
CA PRO A 188 -18.73 11.23 -19.09
C PRO A 188 -18.18 11.54 -17.69
N LEU A 189 -18.90 11.17 -16.62
CA LEU A 189 -18.45 11.37 -15.24
C LEU A 189 -17.23 10.50 -14.91
N ILE A 190 -17.28 9.21 -15.27
CA ILE A 190 -16.14 8.30 -15.06
C ILE A 190 -14.91 8.79 -15.85
N ASN A 191 -15.08 9.18 -17.11
CA ASN A 191 -13.98 9.70 -17.93
C ASN A 191 -13.40 11.00 -17.33
N GLY A 192 -14.23 11.88 -16.79
CA GLY A 192 -13.79 13.10 -16.12
C GLY A 192 -12.99 12.79 -14.84
N VAL A 193 -13.48 11.87 -14.01
CA VAL A 193 -12.78 11.45 -12.79
C VAL A 193 -11.46 10.78 -13.12
N ASN A 194 -11.42 9.89 -14.13
CA ASN A 194 -10.19 9.24 -14.58
C ASN A 194 -9.16 10.24 -15.10
N ALA A 195 -9.59 11.27 -15.85
CA ALA A 195 -8.68 12.33 -16.29
C ALA A 195 -8.06 13.11 -15.11
N ILE A 196 -8.81 13.30 -14.00
CA ILE A 196 -8.27 13.90 -12.77
C ILE A 196 -7.28 12.93 -12.12
N VAL A 197 -7.58 11.62 -12.06
CA VAL A 197 -6.63 10.60 -11.56
C VAL A 197 -5.34 10.66 -12.35
N ASP A 198 -5.39 10.69 -13.69
CA ASP A 198 -4.21 10.77 -14.56
C ASP A 198 -3.37 12.02 -14.26
N ALA A 199 -4.02 13.17 -14.06
CA ALA A 199 -3.36 14.41 -13.68
C ALA A 199 -2.67 14.28 -12.30
N MET A 200 -3.33 13.69 -11.32
CA MET A 200 -2.75 13.43 -9.98
C MET A 200 -1.55 12.47 -10.07
N VAL A 201 -1.66 11.41 -10.86
CA VAL A 201 -0.57 10.45 -11.12
C VAL A 201 0.62 11.16 -11.75
N TRP A 202 0.39 12.04 -12.71
CA TRP A 202 1.46 12.86 -13.32
C TRP A 202 2.15 13.74 -12.27
N MET A 203 1.39 14.42 -11.40
CA MET A 203 1.94 15.26 -10.33
C MET A 203 2.78 14.43 -9.34
N ILE A 204 2.28 13.27 -8.89
CA ILE A 204 3.02 12.37 -8.00
C ILE A 204 4.32 11.92 -8.66
N ASN A 205 4.29 11.50 -9.92
CA ASN A 205 5.49 11.10 -10.64
C ASN A 205 6.54 12.22 -10.70
N LYS A 206 6.12 13.52 -10.80
CA LYS A 206 7.05 14.65 -10.70
C LYS A 206 7.60 14.85 -9.30
N VAL A 207 6.77 14.73 -8.27
CA VAL A 207 7.21 14.78 -6.86
C VAL A 207 8.18 13.63 -6.57
N MET A 208 7.96 12.45 -7.14
CA MET A 208 8.85 11.30 -6.93
C MET A 208 10.26 11.48 -7.50
N LEU A 209 10.48 12.40 -8.45
CA LEU A 209 11.83 12.72 -8.94
C LEU A 209 12.72 13.35 -7.85
N ILE A 210 12.13 14.03 -6.88
CA ILE A 210 12.86 14.62 -5.75
C ILE A 210 12.87 13.71 -4.51
N ALA A 211 12.24 12.53 -4.57
CA ALA A 211 12.21 11.57 -3.47
C ALA A 211 13.61 11.19 -2.93
N PRO A 212 14.66 10.99 -3.77
CA PRO A 212 16.00 10.75 -3.26
C PRO A 212 16.52 11.87 -2.35
N LEU A 213 16.28 13.14 -2.71
CA LEU A 213 16.69 14.28 -1.87
C LEU A 213 15.86 14.37 -0.59
N GLY A 214 14.56 14.11 -0.66
CA GLY A 214 13.68 14.07 0.50
C GLY A 214 14.08 12.98 1.48
N VAL A 215 14.30 11.76 0.99
CA VAL A 215 14.72 10.61 1.82
C VAL A 215 16.10 10.81 2.41
N PHE A 216 17.06 11.38 1.65
CA PHE A 216 18.34 11.78 2.20
C PHE A 216 18.17 12.72 3.39
N GLY A 217 17.37 13.80 3.23
CA GLY A 217 17.13 14.77 4.31
C GLY A 217 16.47 14.15 5.54
N LEU A 218 15.44 13.32 5.35
CA LEU A 218 14.77 12.61 6.45
C LEU A 218 15.73 11.68 7.21
N MET A 219 16.55 10.93 6.49
CA MET A 219 17.50 10.00 7.12
C MET A 219 18.65 10.72 7.83
N ALA A 220 19.18 11.78 7.22
CA ALA A 220 20.25 12.58 7.83
C ALA A 220 19.77 13.25 9.12
N ASP A 221 18.56 13.83 9.09
CA ASP A 221 17.93 14.45 10.25
C ASP A 221 17.63 13.41 11.35
N ALA A 222 16.94 12.32 11.00
CA ALA A 222 16.55 11.29 11.97
C ALA A 222 17.78 10.65 12.66
N VAL A 223 18.81 10.27 11.90
CA VAL A 223 19.99 9.64 12.47
C VAL A 223 20.88 10.66 13.20
N GLY A 224 20.94 11.90 12.69
CA GLY A 224 21.68 12.99 13.32
C GLY A 224 21.10 13.39 14.67
N SER A 225 19.77 13.51 14.75
CA SER A 225 19.06 13.90 15.97
C SER A 225 18.95 12.76 17.00
N PHE A 226 18.67 11.53 16.52
CA PHE A 226 18.27 10.41 17.40
C PHE A 226 19.23 9.22 17.38
N GLY A 227 20.25 9.28 16.52
CA GLY A 227 21.23 8.20 16.37
C GLY A 227 20.65 6.94 15.70
N PHE A 228 21.47 5.88 15.64
CA PHE A 228 21.06 4.58 15.10
C PHE A 228 19.93 3.90 15.90
N GLY A 229 19.74 4.28 17.16
CA GLY A 229 18.68 3.74 18.03
C GLY A 229 17.30 3.92 17.40
N ALA A 230 17.02 5.07 16.81
CA ALA A 230 15.75 5.35 16.13
C ALA A 230 15.44 4.39 14.97
N LEU A 231 16.45 4.07 14.16
CA LEU A 231 16.29 3.09 13.07
C LEU A 231 16.05 1.68 13.60
N MET A 232 16.68 1.31 14.72
CA MET A 232 16.50 -0.02 15.33
C MET A 232 15.09 -0.22 15.87
N VAL A 233 14.42 0.86 16.33
CA VAL A 233 13.02 0.81 16.77
C VAL A 233 12.10 0.29 15.66
N VAL A 234 12.27 0.78 14.43
CA VAL A 234 11.43 0.41 13.29
C VAL A 234 11.95 -0.84 12.57
N PHE A 235 13.22 -1.20 12.77
CA PHE A 235 13.85 -2.32 12.05
C PHE A 235 13.19 -3.67 12.35
N LYS A 236 12.79 -3.92 13.61
CA LYS A 236 12.06 -5.14 13.98
C LYS A 236 10.71 -5.22 13.29
N LEU A 237 9.96 -4.10 13.25
CA LEU A 237 8.72 -3.99 12.49
C LEU A 237 8.95 -4.29 11.01
N PHE A 238 10.00 -3.71 10.42
CA PHE A 238 10.37 -3.94 9.02
C PHE A 238 10.63 -5.43 8.73
N LEU A 239 11.39 -6.13 9.58
CA LEU A 239 11.65 -7.55 9.40
C LEU A 239 10.37 -8.40 9.47
N VAL A 240 9.50 -8.13 10.45
CA VAL A 240 8.21 -8.82 10.58
C VAL A 240 7.32 -8.54 9.36
N TYR A 241 7.32 -7.31 8.86
CA TYR A 241 6.60 -6.92 7.66
C TYR A 241 7.11 -7.67 6.42
N VAL A 242 8.43 -7.69 6.20
CA VAL A 242 9.02 -8.44 5.08
C VAL A 242 8.66 -9.92 5.16
N ALA A 243 8.73 -10.52 6.34
CA ALA A 243 8.35 -11.93 6.54
C ALA A 243 6.87 -12.16 6.19
N ALA A 244 5.96 -11.28 6.63
CA ALA A 244 4.53 -11.37 6.30
C ALA A 244 4.27 -11.24 4.78
N ILE A 245 4.93 -10.29 4.12
CA ILE A 245 4.87 -10.12 2.65
C ILE A 245 5.37 -11.36 1.92
N LEU A 246 6.49 -11.95 2.35
CA LEU A 246 7.04 -13.16 1.74
C LEU A 246 6.10 -14.37 1.95
N ILE A 247 5.53 -14.53 3.13
CA ILE A 247 4.53 -15.58 3.39
C ILE A 247 3.32 -15.39 2.47
N PHE A 248 2.78 -14.18 2.39
CA PHE A 248 1.58 -13.93 1.59
C PHE A 248 1.85 -14.09 0.09
N GLY A 249 2.96 -13.53 -0.41
CA GLY A 249 3.33 -13.54 -1.82
C GLY A 249 3.83 -14.88 -2.35
N PHE A 250 4.59 -15.64 -1.53
CA PHE A 250 5.21 -16.88 -1.96
C PHE A 250 4.52 -18.15 -1.45
N VAL A 251 3.61 -18.04 -0.49
CA VAL A 251 2.85 -19.17 0.05
C VAL A 251 1.36 -19.00 -0.22
N VAL A 252 0.72 -17.92 0.27
CA VAL A 252 -0.74 -17.76 0.21
C VAL A 252 -1.23 -17.65 -1.22
N TYR A 253 -0.77 -16.66 -1.99
CA TYR A 253 -1.22 -16.48 -3.37
C TYR A 253 -0.93 -17.67 -4.29
N PRO A 254 0.29 -18.27 -4.29
CA PRO A 254 0.54 -19.47 -5.10
C PRO A 254 -0.31 -20.67 -4.73
N ILE A 255 -0.63 -20.86 -3.44
CA ILE A 255 -1.54 -21.92 -2.98
C ILE A 255 -2.96 -21.64 -3.51
N LEU A 256 -3.48 -20.41 -3.37
CA LEU A 256 -4.79 -20.05 -3.90
C LEU A 256 -4.87 -20.30 -5.42
N VAL A 257 -3.88 -19.86 -6.18
CA VAL A 257 -3.82 -20.13 -7.63
C VAL A 257 -3.81 -21.63 -7.91
N HIS A 258 -3.00 -22.41 -7.19
CA HIS A 258 -2.90 -23.84 -7.42
C HIS A 258 -4.20 -24.61 -7.08
N VAL A 259 -4.88 -24.20 -6.00
CA VAL A 259 -6.12 -24.84 -5.52
C VAL A 259 -7.30 -24.54 -6.43
N PHE A 260 -7.43 -23.29 -6.88
CA PHE A 260 -8.59 -22.83 -7.65
C PHE A 260 -8.39 -22.91 -9.17
N THR A 261 -7.18 -23.28 -9.65
CA THR A 261 -6.89 -23.31 -11.09
C THR A 261 -6.00 -24.49 -11.46
N LYS A 262 -5.84 -24.72 -12.77
CA LYS A 262 -4.87 -25.71 -13.31
C LYS A 262 -3.42 -25.18 -13.33
N THR A 263 -3.17 -23.94 -12.92
CA THR A 263 -1.85 -23.33 -12.91
C THR A 263 -1.07 -23.76 -11.68
N SER A 264 0.12 -24.33 -11.87
CA SER A 264 0.95 -24.71 -10.74
C SER A 264 1.54 -23.49 -10.03
N ALA A 265 1.71 -23.60 -8.70
CA ALA A 265 2.32 -22.56 -7.87
C ALA A 265 3.70 -22.13 -8.40
N LYS A 266 4.51 -23.09 -8.88
CA LYS A 266 5.84 -22.82 -9.47
C LYS A 266 5.72 -21.99 -10.76
N LYS A 267 4.80 -22.34 -11.66
CA LYS A 267 4.57 -21.60 -12.92
C LYS A 267 4.19 -20.15 -12.61
N PHE A 268 3.25 -19.96 -11.68
CA PHE A 268 2.81 -18.65 -11.25
C PHE A 268 3.97 -17.80 -10.69
N LEU A 269 4.75 -18.34 -9.74
CA LEU A 269 5.89 -17.64 -9.15
C LEU A 269 6.98 -17.26 -10.15
N VAL A 270 7.25 -18.15 -11.12
CA VAL A 270 8.26 -17.88 -12.17
C VAL A 270 7.80 -16.76 -13.08
N ALA A 271 6.54 -16.77 -13.49
CA ALA A 271 5.95 -15.72 -14.33
C ALA A 271 5.99 -14.35 -13.64
N MET A 272 5.69 -14.31 -12.33
CA MET A 272 5.62 -13.04 -11.57
C MET A 272 6.98 -12.38 -11.30
N LYS A 273 8.12 -13.02 -11.56
CA LYS A 273 9.45 -12.42 -11.29
C LYS A 273 9.67 -11.08 -12.00
N LYS A 274 9.28 -10.99 -13.28
CA LYS A 274 9.46 -9.77 -14.08
C LYS A 274 8.54 -8.64 -13.61
N PRO A 275 7.21 -8.84 -13.44
CA PRO A 275 6.34 -7.84 -12.86
C PRO A 275 6.80 -7.38 -11.46
N GLN A 276 7.18 -8.32 -10.57
CA GLN A 276 7.66 -7.98 -9.22
C GLN A 276 8.92 -7.11 -9.24
N ALA A 277 9.87 -7.39 -10.14
CA ALA A 277 11.07 -6.56 -10.29
C ALA A 277 10.73 -5.13 -10.74
N VAL A 278 9.77 -4.96 -11.65
CA VAL A 278 9.29 -3.64 -12.10
C VAL A 278 8.54 -2.94 -10.95
N ALA A 279 7.68 -3.64 -10.23
CA ALA A 279 6.95 -3.10 -9.09
C ALA A 279 7.88 -2.63 -7.97
N LEU A 280 8.89 -3.42 -7.61
CA LEU A 280 9.93 -3.03 -6.66
C LEU A 280 10.67 -1.76 -7.09
N SER A 281 10.92 -1.61 -8.38
CA SER A 281 11.64 -0.44 -8.91
C SER A 281 10.78 0.83 -8.93
N THR A 282 9.51 0.70 -9.31
CA THR A 282 8.60 1.83 -9.53
C THR A 282 7.82 2.22 -8.28
N ALA A 283 7.53 1.24 -7.41
CA ALA A 283 6.56 1.31 -6.32
C ALA A 283 5.18 1.81 -6.82
N SER A 284 4.77 1.36 -8.01
CA SER A 284 3.51 1.75 -8.63
C SER A 284 2.87 0.56 -9.35
N SER A 285 1.70 0.12 -8.87
CA SER A 285 0.90 -0.91 -9.53
C SER A 285 0.47 -0.46 -10.92
N MET A 286 0.09 0.82 -11.07
CA MET A 286 -0.31 1.40 -12.36
C MET A 286 0.84 1.43 -13.36
N ALA A 287 2.05 1.83 -12.94
CA ALA A 287 3.23 1.80 -13.82
C ALA A 287 3.65 0.37 -14.21
N THR A 288 3.36 -0.61 -13.35
CA THR A 288 3.65 -2.03 -13.59
C THR A 288 2.57 -2.71 -14.43
N LEU A 289 1.37 -2.15 -14.51
CA LEU A 289 0.20 -2.74 -15.13
C LEU A 289 0.46 -3.32 -16.55
N PRO A 290 1.11 -2.62 -17.49
CA PRO A 290 1.36 -3.19 -18.82
C PRO A 290 2.21 -4.46 -18.77
N VAL A 291 3.17 -4.55 -17.84
CA VAL A 291 4.04 -5.72 -17.67
C VAL A 291 3.26 -6.86 -17.03
N THR A 292 2.41 -6.57 -16.05
CA THR A 292 1.54 -7.56 -15.41
C THR A 292 0.53 -8.12 -16.39
N MET A 293 -0.12 -7.26 -17.21
CA MET A 293 -1.05 -7.69 -18.27
C MET A 293 -0.37 -8.64 -19.25
N ASN A 294 0.78 -8.23 -19.81
CA ASN A 294 1.52 -9.07 -20.75
C ASN A 294 1.89 -10.43 -20.14
N THR A 295 2.33 -10.47 -18.88
CA THR A 295 2.68 -11.71 -18.19
C THR A 295 1.46 -12.60 -17.95
N VAL A 296 0.36 -12.04 -17.51
CA VAL A 296 -0.87 -12.77 -17.17
C VAL A 296 -1.50 -13.37 -18.44
N GLU A 297 -1.53 -12.61 -19.54
CA GLU A 297 -2.06 -13.09 -20.82
C GLU A 297 -1.15 -14.13 -21.48
N ASN A 298 0.13 -13.83 -21.66
CA ASN A 298 1.02 -14.63 -22.50
C ASN A 298 1.72 -15.78 -21.75
N GLU A 299 1.99 -15.65 -20.46
CA GLU A 299 2.69 -16.68 -19.68
C GLU A 299 1.73 -17.52 -18.81
N LEU A 300 0.65 -16.90 -18.28
CA LEU A 300 -0.33 -17.61 -17.46
C LEU A 300 -1.58 -18.04 -18.23
N GLY A 301 -1.83 -17.49 -19.42
CA GLY A 301 -2.87 -17.92 -20.34
C GLY A 301 -4.26 -17.37 -20.02
N VAL A 302 -4.35 -16.28 -19.29
CA VAL A 302 -5.62 -15.59 -18.97
C VAL A 302 -6.16 -14.87 -20.19
N LYS A 303 -7.46 -14.95 -20.42
CA LYS A 303 -8.12 -14.25 -21.53
C LYS A 303 -7.97 -12.74 -21.40
N ASN A 304 -7.72 -12.06 -22.53
CA ASN A 304 -7.61 -10.59 -22.56
C ASN A 304 -8.84 -9.90 -21.94
N SER A 305 -10.06 -10.42 -22.17
CA SER A 305 -11.29 -9.87 -21.57
C SER A 305 -11.26 -9.86 -20.05
N THR A 306 -10.75 -10.92 -19.42
CA THR A 306 -10.60 -11.01 -17.95
C THR A 306 -9.44 -10.14 -17.48
N ALA A 307 -8.27 -10.23 -18.12
CA ALA A 307 -7.09 -9.47 -17.77
C ALA A 307 -7.34 -7.94 -17.82
N SER A 308 -7.96 -7.47 -18.92
CA SER A 308 -8.27 -6.06 -19.14
C SER A 308 -9.30 -5.48 -18.15
N PHE A 309 -10.07 -6.33 -17.48
CA PHE A 309 -11.00 -5.90 -16.44
C PHE A 309 -10.37 -6.01 -15.04
N VAL A 310 -9.83 -7.19 -14.70
CA VAL A 310 -9.37 -7.50 -13.33
C VAL A 310 -8.12 -6.72 -12.96
N LEU A 311 -7.13 -6.63 -13.86
CA LEU A 311 -5.83 -6.05 -13.52
C LEU A 311 -5.86 -4.53 -13.30
N PRO A 312 -6.54 -3.71 -14.14
CA PRO A 312 -6.67 -2.27 -13.85
C PRO A 312 -7.48 -2.01 -12.58
N LEU A 313 -8.54 -2.80 -12.33
CA LEU A 313 -9.33 -2.73 -11.11
C LEU A 313 -8.45 -3.08 -9.89
N GLY A 314 -7.69 -4.18 -9.96
CA GLY A 314 -6.77 -4.62 -8.92
C GLY A 314 -5.71 -3.57 -8.62
N ALA A 315 -5.10 -2.98 -9.63
CA ALA A 315 -4.09 -1.93 -9.46
C ALA A 315 -4.57 -0.70 -8.65
N THR A 316 -5.89 -0.54 -8.49
CA THR A 316 -6.50 0.55 -7.71
C THR A 316 -7.17 0.09 -6.41
N ILE A 317 -7.65 -1.16 -6.34
CA ILE A 317 -8.47 -1.66 -5.22
C ILE A 317 -7.76 -2.74 -4.41
N ASN A 318 -6.90 -3.57 -5.02
CA ASN A 318 -6.25 -4.68 -4.34
C ASN A 318 -4.91 -4.27 -3.75
N MET A 319 -4.90 -3.88 -2.50
CA MET A 319 -3.71 -3.41 -1.79
C MET A 319 -3.40 -4.30 -0.57
N SER A 320 -3.23 -5.60 -0.79
CA SER A 320 -2.97 -6.57 0.30
C SER A 320 -1.66 -6.28 1.05
N GLY A 321 -0.64 -5.74 0.35
CA GLY A 321 0.61 -5.31 0.99
C GLY A 321 0.40 -4.11 1.92
N ASN A 322 -0.51 -3.19 1.57
CA ASN A 322 -0.91 -2.09 2.44
C ASN A 322 -1.74 -2.60 3.62
N ALA A 323 -2.64 -3.56 3.39
CA ALA A 323 -3.44 -4.19 4.43
C ALA A 323 -2.54 -4.85 5.51
N ILE A 324 -1.49 -5.58 5.10
CA ILE A 324 -0.46 -6.11 6.02
C ILE A 324 0.23 -4.97 6.77
N TYR A 325 0.62 -3.91 6.08
CA TYR A 325 1.28 -2.76 6.69
C TYR A 325 0.41 -2.11 7.75
N TYR A 326 -0.86 -1.85 7.46
CA TYR A 326 -1.80 -1.25 8.41
C TYR A 326 -1.97 -2.09 9.66
N GLY A 327 -2.20 -3.40 9.51
CA GLY A 327 -2.35 -4.32 10.63
C GLY A 327 -1.10 -4.39 11.51
N LEU A 328 0.09 -4.50 10.91
CA LEU A 328 1.36 -4.54 11.66
C LEU A 328 1.69 -3.21 12.34
N VAL A 329 1.45 -2.07 11.70
CA VAL A 329 1.65 -0.75 12.29
C VAL A 329 0.72 -0.53 13.48
N ALA A 330 -0.54 -0.98 13.37
CA ALA A 330 -1.48 -0.90 14.48
C ALA A 330 -0.99 -1.70 15.71
N ILE A 331 -0.57 -2.95 15.50
CA ILE A 331 0.00 -3.77 16.59
C ILE A 331 1.29 -3.15 17.14
N PHE A 332 2.14 -2.65 16.28
CA PHE A 332 3.41 -2.03 16.67
C PHE A 332 3.18 -0.84 17.63
N PHE A 333 2.31 0.09 17.25
CA PHE A 333 2.02 1.24 18.11
C PHE A 333 1.22 0.86 19.36
N ALA A 334 0.27 -0.07 19.27
CA ALA A 334 -0.42 -0.57 20.46
C ALA A 334 0.58 -1.14 21.48
N GLN A 335 1.54 -1.96 21.03
CA GLN A 335 2.58 -2.53 21.89
C GLN A 335 3.54 -1.45 22.42
N MET A 336 3.93 -0.49 21.58
CA MET A 336 4.83 0.59 21.95
C MET A 336 4.22 1.50 23.04
N PHE A 337 2.93 1.82 22.90
CA PHE A 337 2.19 2.63 23.89
C PHE A 337 1.61 1.82 25.07
N GLY A 338 1.85 0.49 25.13
CA GLY A 338 1.32 -0.36 26.17
C GLY A 338 -0.20 -0.49 26.17
N ILE A 339 -0.84 -0.40 25.01
CA ILE A 339 -2.29 -0.49 24.83
C ILE A 339 -2.69 -1.94 24.57
N ASP A 340 -3.53 -2.48 25.47
CA ASP A 340 -4.16 -3.79 25.29
C ASP A 340 -5.36 -3.67 24.35
N LEU A 341 -5.24 -4.25 23.16
CA LEU A 341 -6.29 -4.19 22.14
C LEU A 341 -7.46 -5.09 22.52
N SER A 342 -8.65 -4.52 22.59
CA SER A 342 -9.89 -5.26 22.75
C SER A 342 -10.25 -6.03 21.47
N LEU A 343 -11.15 -7.02 21.55
CA LEU A 343 -11.70 -7.70 20.37
C LEU A 343 -12.33 -6.69 19.39
N GLY A 344 -13.01 -5.67 19.91
CA GLY A 344 -13.56 -4.58 19.09
C GLY A 344 -12.49 -3.83 18.30
N ALA A 345 -11.33 -3.53 18.93
CA ALA A 345 -10.19 -2.91 18.25
C ALA A 345 -9.61 -3.80 17.15
N TYR A 346 -9.46 -5.11 17.37
CA TYR A 346 -9.03 -6.05 16.32
C TYR A 346 -10.00 -6.07 15.14
N ILE A 347 -11.31 -6.09 15.39
CA ILE A 347 -12.34 -6.03 14.34
C ILE A 347 -12.26 -4.70 13.59
N ALA A 348 -12.08 -3.58 14.32
CA ALA A 348 -11.92 -2.27 13.71
C ALA A 348 -10.67 -2.20 12.81
N ILE A 349 -9.52 -2.75 13.24
CA ILE A 349 -8.31 -2.84 12.43
C ILE A 349 -8.57 -3.64 11.15
N ILE A 350 -9.20 -4.82 11.23
CA ILE A 350 -9.50 -5.65 10.06
C ILE A 350 -10.42 -4.89 9.10
N ALA A 351 -11.51 -4.34 9.59
CA ALA A 351 -12.50 -3.65 8.77
C ALA A 351 -11.90 -2.40 8.09
N THR A 352 -11.26 -1.52 8.87
CA THR A 352 -10.69 -0.27 8.34
C THR A 352 -9.48 -0.50 7.45
N SER A 353 -8.63 -1.49 7.75
CA SER A 353 -7.50 -1.86 6.88
C SER A 353 -7.97 -2.44 5.55
N THR A 354 -9.02 -3.29 5.56
CA THR A 354 -9.60 -3.86 4.35
C THR A 354 -10.24 -2.77 3.48
N LEU A 355 -11.01 -1.85 4.09
CA LEU A 355 -11.59 -0.71 3.39
C LEU A 355 -10.51 0.28 2.92
N GLY A 356 -9.51 0.54 3.75
CA GLY A 356 -8.38 1.41 3.42
C GLY A 356 -7.54 0.86 2.25
N ALA A 357 -7.43 -0.48 2.13
CA ALA A 357 -6.77 -1.10 0.99
C ALA A 357 -7.47 -0.77 -0.34
N VAL A 358 -8.80 -0.59 -0.34
CA VAL A 358 -9.57 -0.16 -1.53
C VAL A 358 -9.30 1.31 -1.88
N GLY A 359 -8.98 2.14 -0.89
CA GLY A 359 -8.79 3.58 -1.05
C GLY A 359 -7.39 4.05 -1.43
N GLN A 360 -6.44 3.13 -1.45
CA GLN A 360 -5.05 3.45 -1.78
C GLN A 360 -4.88 3.41 -3.30
N ALA A 361 -4.64 4.56 -3.93
CA ALA A 361 -4.32 4.59 -5.36
C ALA A 361 -3.04 3.80 -5.67
N GLY A 362 -2.99 3.13 -6.83
CA GLY A 362 -1.85 2.32 -7.29
C GLY A 362 -0.62 3.11 -7.72
N VAL A 363 -0.30 4.19 -7.01
CA VAL A 363 0.79 5.12 -7.29
C VAL A 363 1.71 5.24 -6.08
N PRO A 364 3.00 5.60 -6.28
CA PRO A 364 3.95 5.73 -5.19
C PRO A 364 3.51 6.77 -4.15
N GLY A 365 3.68 6.46 -2.88
CA GLY A 365 3.43 7.45 -1.82
C GLY A 365 3.22 6.83 -0.45
N PRO A 366 3.38 7.62 0.62
CA PRO A 366 3.14 7.19 1.98
C PRO A 366 1.70 6.72 2.21
N SER A 367 1.55 5.67 3.01
CA SER A 367 0.24 5.07 3.33
C SER A 367 -0.48 5.85 4.43
N PHE A 368 -0.95 7.05 4.14
CA PHE A 368 -1.67 7.89 5.13
C PHE A 368 -2.98 7.27 5.63
N LEU A 369 -3.55 6.28 4.92
CA LEU A 369 -4.72 5.54 5.40
C LEU A 369 -4.46 4.77 6.69
N VAL A 370 -3.20 4.55 7.06
CA VAL A 370 -2.83 3.99 8.38
C VAL A 370 -3.35 4.85 9.55
N VAL A 371 -3.44 6.16 9.37
CA VAL A 371 -4.04 7.09 10.35
C VAL A 371 -5.46 6.66 10.69
N ALA A 372 -6.27 6.38 9.67
CA ALA A 372 -7.65 5.92 9.84
C ALA A 372 -7.73 4.61 10.62
N VAL A 373 -6.81 3.68 10.36
CA VAL A 373 -6.76 2.38 11.04
C VAL A 373 -6.40 2.54 12.52
N LEU A 374 -5.40 3.37 12.82
CA LEU A 374 -4.97 3.63 14.20
C LEU A 374 -6.08 4.30 15.00
N LEU A 375 -6.71 5.35 14.47
CA LEU A 375 -7.81 6.04 15.11
C LEU A 375 -9.01 5.13 15.36
N ALA A 376 -9.39 4.31 14.38
CA ALA A 376 -10.48 3.34 14.52
C ALA A 376 -10.24 2.30 15.61
N ALA A 377 -8.98 1.96 15.86
CA ALA A 377 -8.56 1.01 16.89
C ALA A 377 -8.30 1.67 18.27
N GLY A 378 -8.42 2.99 18.35
CA GLY A 378 -8.10 3.72 19.56
C GLY A 378 -6.60 3.79 19.85
N ILE A 379 -5.75 3.88 18.83
CA ILE A 379 -4.30 3.94 18.96
C ILE A 379 -3.81 5.34 18.62
N PRO A 380 -2.96 5.96 19.46
CA PRO A 380 -2.36 7.27 19.20
C PRO A 380 -1.56 7.30 17.90
N ILE A 381 -1.59 8.41 17.19
CA ILE A 381 -0.95 8.57 15.87
C ILE A 381 0.31 9.45 15.88
N GLU A 382 0.66 9.97 17.03
CA GLU A 382 1.80 10.87 17.22
C GLU A 382 3.15 10.26 16.83
N GLY A 383 3.28 8.92 16.93
CA GLY A 383 4.48 8.17 16.57
C GLY A 383 4.66 7.93 15.06
N LEU A 384 3.70 8.27 14.20
CA LEU A 384 3.77 8.00 12.76
C LEU A 384 5.02 8.54 12.05
N PRO A 385 5.59 9.71 12.43
CA PRO A 385 6.82 10.20 11.81
C PRO A 385 7.99 9.23 11.87
N LEU A 386 8.04 8.33 12.89
CA LEU A 386 9.03 7.25 12.97
C LEU A 386 9.10 6.38 11.71
N LEU A 387 7.97 6.21 11.03
CA LEU A 387 7.85 5.32 9.86
C LEU A 387 8.21 6.02 8.55
N PHE A 388 8.12 7.35 8.47
CA PHE A 388 8.25 8.09 7.22
C PHE A 388 9.60 7.93 6.53
N ALA A 389 10.68 7.81 7.32
CA ALA A 389 12.02 7.62 6.78
C ALA A 389 12.16 6.31 5.97
N LEU A 390 11.49 5.24 6.41
CA LEU A 390 11.52 3.92 5.77
C LEU A 390 10.32 3.66 4.85
N ASP A 391 9.32 4.56 4.80
CA ASP A 391 8.07 4.32 4.07
C ASP A 391 8.28 3.98 2.60
N ARG A 392 9.29 4.57 1.95
CA ARG A 392 9.60 4.25 0.56
C ARG A 392 9.98 2.78 0.34
N ILE A 393 10.72 2.18 1.28
CA ILE A 393 11.09 0.76 1.19
C ILE A 393 9.86 -0.11 1.42
N PHE A 394 9.06 0.25 2.42
CA PHE A 394 7.77 -0.41 2.62
C PHE A 394 6.91 -0.35 1.35
N ASP A 395 6.86 0.80 0.68
CA ASP A 395 6.09 1.03 -0.55
C ASP A 395 6.56 0.14 -1.71
N MET A 396 7.85 0.05 -1.94
CA MET A 396 8.43 -0.82 -2.98
C MET A 396 8.04 -2.29 -2.75
N ILE A 397 8.16 -2.77 -1.52
CA ILE A 397 7.90 -4.17 -1.17
C ILE A 397 6.40 -4.48 -1.22
N ARG A 398 5.52 -3.59 -0.69
CA ARG A 398 4.07 -3.81 -0.72
C ARG A 398 3.51 -3.78 -2.14
N THR A 399 4.07 -2.95 -3.03
CA THR A 399 3.64 -2.89 -4.42
C THR A 399 3.91 -4.21 -5.14
N ALA A 400 5.05 -4.83 -4.90
CA ALA A 400 5.34 -6.15 -5.48
C ALA A 400 4.33 -7.23 -5.04
N LEU A 401 3.85 -7.18 -3.79
CA LEU A 401 2.79 -8.06 -3.33
C LEU A 401 1.44 -7.71 -3.96
N ASN A 402 1.08 -6.42 -4.04
CA ASN A 402 -0.20 -5.98 -4.58
C ASN A 402 -0.39 -6.50 -6.01
N ILE A 403 0.57 -6.26 -6.91
CA ILE A 403 0.48 -6.75 -8.30
C ILE A 403 0.50 -8.28 -8.42
N THR A 404 1.09 -8.96 -7.44
CA THR A 404 1.03 -10.43 -7.37
C THR A 404 -0.38 -10.90 -7.05
N GLY A 405 -1.08 -10.20 -6.18
CA GLY A 405 -2.50 -10.43 -5.87
C GLY A 405 -3.42 -10.13 -7.04
N ASP A 406 -3.14 -9.05 -7.80
CA ASP A 406 -3.89 -8.73 -9.04
C ASP A 406 -3.82 -9.88 -10.05
N ALA A 407 -2.60 -10.38 -10.28
CA ALA A 407 -2.37 -11.51 -11.17
C ALA A 407 -3.03 -12.80 -10.66
N ALA A 408 -2.94 -13.08 -9.35
CA ALA A 408 -3.60 -14.25 -8.75
C ALA A 408 -5.12 -14.18 -8.94
N CYS A 409 -5.72 -13.01 -8.70
CA CYS A 409 -7.15 -12.77 -8.95
C CYS A 409 -7.52 -13.02 -10.41
N ALA A 410 -6.76 -12.44 -11.36
CA ALA A 410 -7.06 -12.60 -12.78
C ALA A 410 -7.04 -14.07 -13.22
N VAL A 411 -6.03 -14.85 -12.76
CA VAL A 411 -5.93 -16.29 -13.06
C VAL A 411 -7.10 -17.08 -12.46
N ILE A 412 -7.49 -16.77 -11.22
CA ILE A 412 -8.58 -17.49 -10.53
C ILE A 412 -9.93 -17.13 -11.14
N VAL A 413 -10.20 -15.84 -11.39
CA VAL A 413 -11.46 -15.38 -11.97
C VAL A 413 -11.65 -15.95 -13.37
N ASP A 414 -10.61 -15.98 -14.20
CA ASP A 414 -10.67 -16.55 -15.55
C ASP A 414 -11.04 -18.04 -15.52
N ALA A 415 -10.39 -18.81 -14.62
CA ALA A 415 -10.66 -20.23 -14.44
C ALA A 415 -12.10 -20.51 -13.97
N LEU A 416 -12.61 -19.72 -13.01
CA LEU A 416 -14.00 -19.88 -12.49
C LEU A 416 -15.05 -19.56 -13.56
N VAL A 417 -14.82 -18.52 -14.36
CA VAL A 417 -15.71 -18.15 -15.48
C VAL A 417 -15.74 -19.21 -16.58
N GLU A 418 -14.58 -19.83 -16.89
CA GLU A 418 -14.52 -20.94 -17.85
C GLU A 418 -15.27 -22.18 -17.37
N GLU A 419 -15.08 -22.58 -16.12
CA GLU A 419 -15.74 -23.74 -15.55
C GLU A 419 -17.27 -23.62 -15.60
N GLU A 420 -17.79 -22.45 -15.24
CA GLU A 420 -19.24 -22.19 -15.28
C GLU A 420 -19.78 -22.21 -16.70
N ALA A 421 -19.09 -21.60 -17.68
CA ALA A 421 -19.52 -21.64 -19.09
C ALA A 421 -19.58 -23.07 -19.62
N GLN A 422 -18.66 -23.94 -19.20
CA GLN A 422 -18.70 -25.36 -19.56
C GLN A 422 -19.89 -26.08 -18.91
N VAL A 423 -20.21 -25.81 -17.67
CA VAL A 423 -21.37 -26.39 -16.96
C VAL A 423 -22.69 -25.93 -17.57
N GLU A 424 -22.82 -24.67 -17.99
CA GLU A 424 -24.01 -24.17 -18.68
C GLU A 424 -24.21 -24.82 -20.05
N LEU A 425 -23.13 -25.00 -20.84
CA LEU A 425 -23.19 -25.70 -22.11
C LEU A 425 -23.60 -27.17 -21.96
N GLN A 426 -23.13 -27.86 -20.92
CA GLN A 426 -23.52 -29.23 -20.63
C GLN A 426 -25.01 -29.35 -20.24
N LYS A 427 -25.54 -28.36 -19.47
CA LYS A 427 -26.96 -28.32 -19.10
C LYS A 427 -27.89 -28.05 -20.29
N GLN A 428 -27.41 -27.32 -21.31
CA GLN A 428 -28.19 -27.04 -22.53
C GLN A 428 -28.18 -28.23 -23.51
N GLN A 429 -27.21 -29.16 -23.37
CA GLN A 429 -27.08 -30.37 -24.21
C GLN A 429 -27.76 -31.61 -23.58
N ALA A 430 -28.13 -31.55 -22.29
CA ALA A 430 -28.84 -32.59 -21.56
C ALA A 430 -30.34 -32.34 -21.51
#